data_aad2106568ef41582fbfc90f4ea36086
#
_entry.id   aad2106568ef41582fbfc90f4ea36086
#
_cell.length_a   1.000
_cell.length_b   1.000
_cell.length_c   1.000
_cell.angle_alpha   90.00
_cell.angle_beta   90.00
_cell.angle_gamma   90.00
#
_symmetry.space_group_name_H-M   'P 1'
#
loop_
_entity.id
_entity.type
_entity.pdbx_description
1 polymer ?
#
loop_
_entity_poly.entity_id
_entity_poly.type
_entity_poly.pdbx_seq_one_letter_code
_entity_poly.pdbx_strand_id
1 'polypeptide(L)'
;MSLAHMIAYFAILMALSLLMRDAVIRFLLAHGVTAPNYQERHIPSAAGILIWLASAAALLLLSAWEPLSNDLKLATAGEYYKSFFLALSVVFCLGWTDDLIGNRKVKGLRGHLRAWMRERTISTGLAKAIFTTAVSLWF
;
A
#
# COMPACT_ATOMS: atom_id res chain seq x y z
N MET A 1 6.53 -18.27 17.04
CA MET A 1 7.09 -18.65 15.72
C MET A 1 8.58 -18.85 15.87
N SER A 2 9.15 -19.93 15.32
CA SER A 2 10.62 -20.08 15.27
C SER A 2 11.19 -19.16 14.18
N LEU A 3 12.47 -18.82 14.29
CA LEU A 3 13.19 -18.04 13.27
C LEU A 3 13.05 -18.66 11.86
N ALA A 4 13.08 -19.99 11.80
CA ALA A 4 12.92 -20.74 10.54
C ALA A 4 11.55 -20.48 9.88
N HIS A 5 10.46 -20.44 10.66
CA HIS A 5 9.12 -20.13 10.15
C HIS A 5 9.04 -18.67 9.64
N MET A 6 9.68 -17.73 10.33
CA MET A 6 9.72 -16.32 9.88
C MET A 6 10.47 -16.20 8.56
N ILE A 7 11.61 -16.86 8.42
CA ILE A 7 12.42 -16.85 7.18
C ILE A 7 11.63 -17.48 6.03
N ALA A 8 11.01 -18.64 6.26
CA ALA A 8 10.20 -19.33 5.25
C ALA A 8 9.02 -18.46 4.79
N TYR A 9 8.31 -17.85 5.74
CA TYR A 9 7.20 -16.96 5.44
C TYR A 9 7.64 -15.75 4.61
N PHE A 10 8.73 -15.09 5.02
CA PHE A 10 9.29 -13.97 4.26
C PHE A 10 9.72 -14.39 2.84
N ALA A 11 10.37 -15.56 2.69
CA ALA A 11 10.78 -16.08 1.40
C ALA A 11 9.58 -16.35 0.47
N ILE A 12 8.49 -16.91 1.02
CA ILE A 12 7.24 -17.15 0.27
C ILE A 12 6.64 -15.82 -0.20
N LEU A 13 6.54 -14.83 0.68
CA LEU A 13 6.00 -13.53 0.32
C LEU A 13 6.84 -12.83 -0.74
N MET A 14 8.15 -12.90 -0.62
CA MET A 14 9.07 -12.33 -1.60
C MET A 14 8.92 -13.03 -2.96
N ALA A 15 8.84 -14.36 -2.99
CA ALA A 15 8.61 -15.13 -4.20
C ALA A 15 7.27 -14.77 -4.85
N LEU A 16 6.18 -14.69 -4.08
CA LEU A 16 4.85 -14.28 -4.57
C LEU A 16 4.89 -12.85 -5.15
N SER A 17 5.54 -11.92 -4.46
CA SER A 17 5.67 -10.54 -4.94
C SER A 17 6.42 -10.48 -6.27
N LEU A 18 7.49 -11.25 -6.43
CA LEU A 18 8.25 -11.32 -7.68
C LEU A 18 7.43 -11.94 -8.81
N LEU A 19 6.67 -13.01 -8.53
CA LEU A 19 5.79 -13.65 -9.52
C LEU A 19 4.66 -12.72 -9.96
N MET A 20 4.09 -11.94 -9.05
CA MET A 20 2.99 -11.02 -9.34
C MET A 20 3.46 -9.72 -10.01
N ARG A 21 4.73 -9.36 -9.87
CA ARG A 21 5.29 -8.10 -10.36
C ARG A 21 4.95 -7.82 -11.81
N ASP A 22 5.26 -8.77 -12.70
CA ASP A 22 5.09 -8.57 -14.14
C ASP A 22 3.62 -8.54 -14.57
N ALA A 23 2.76 -9.27 -13.88
CA ALA A 23 1.32 -9.22 -14.10
C ALA A 23 0.76 -7.85 -13.68
N VAL A 24 1.17 -7.34 -12.53
CA VAL A 24 0.77 -6.01 -12.02
C VAL A 24 1.27 -4.91 -12.96
N ILE A 25 2.53 -4.96 -13.39
CA ILE A 25 3.08 -3.97 -14.33
C ILE A 25 2.30 -3.98 -15.64
N ARG A 26 2.04 -5.14 -16.23
CA ARG A 26 1.22 -5.24 -17.46
C ARG A 26 -0.19 -4.71 -17.26
N PHE A 27 -0.81 -5.01 -16.13
CA PHE A 27 -2.13 -4.49 -15.78
C PHE A 27 -2.14 -2.96 -15.74
N LEU A 28 -1.20 -2.34 -15.02
CA LEU A 28 -1.10 -0.89 -14.90
C LEU A 28 -0.85 -0.22 -16.26
N LEU A 29 0.02 -0.79 -17.08
CA LEU A 29 0.29 -0.28 -18.44
C LEU A 29 -0.94 -0.42 -19.33
N ALA A 30 -1.63 -1.56 -19.32
CA ALA A 30 -2.81 -1.81 -20.15
C ALA A 30 -3.98 -0.87 -19.83
N HIS A 31 -4.09 -0.43 -18.57
CA HIS A 31 -5.15 0.47 -18.12
C HIS A 31 -4.71 1.95 -18.08
N GLY A 32 -3.55 2.27 -18.63
CA GLY A 32 -3.07 3.65 -18.70
C GLY A 32 -2.73 4.27 -17.32
N VAL A 33 -2.55 3.45 -16.29
CA VAL A 33 -2.15 3.91 -14.95
C VAL A 33 -0.64 4.17 -14.96
N THR A 34 -0.25 5.25 -15.64
CA THR A 34 1.14 5.61 -15.90
C THR A 34 1.42 7.06 -15.58
N ALA A 35 2.67 7.38 -15.32
CA ALA A 35 3.15 8.74 -15.16
C ALA A 35 4.43 8.95 -15.97
N PRO A 36 4.66 10.14 -16.56
CA PRO A 36 5.92 10.46 -17.20
C PRO A 36 7.02 10.55 -16.12
N ASN A 37 8.16 9.92 -16.39
CA ASN A 37 9.37 10.08 -15.61
C ASN A 37 10.14 11.34 -16.05
N TYR A 38 11.36 11.55 -15.50
CA TYR A 38 12.22 12.68 -15.86
C TYR A 38 12.71 12.66 -17.33
N GLN A 39 12.59 11.51 -18.02
CA GLN A 39 12.90 11.33 -19.45
C GLN A 39 11.62 11.38 -20.33
N GLU A 40 10.51 11.80 -19.79
CA GLU A 40 9.18 11.83 -20.44
C GLU A 40 8.65 10.44 -20.85
N ARG A 41 9.30 9.36 -20.40
CA ARG A 41 8.81 8.01 -20.63
C ARG A 41 7.68 7.68 -19.66
N HIS A 42 6.59 7.14 -20.18
CA HIS A 42 5.48 6.66 -19.37
C HIS A 42 5.88 5.38 -18.63
N ILE A 43 5.95 5.47 -17.31
CA ILE A 43 6.22 4.34 -16.41
C ILE A 43 4.98 4.04 -15.57
N PRO A 44 4.75 2.77 -15.14
CA PRO A 44 3.65 2.44 -14.26
C PRO A 44 3.68 3.31 -13.01
N SER A 45 2.56 3.96 -12.71
CA SER A 45 2.31 4.60 -11.43
C SER A 45 1.49 3.66 -10.53
N ALA A 46 1.26 4.05 -9.27
CA ALA A 46 0.46 3.27 -8.33
C ALA A 46 0.98 1.83 -8.07
N ALA A 47 2.30 1.61 -8.20
CA ALA A 47 2.93 0.31 -7.94
C ALA A 47 2.76 -0.19 -6.49
N GLY A 48 2.29 0.65 -5.57
CA GLY A 48 1.90 0.29 -4.20
C GLY A 48 0.87 -0.84 -4.12
N ILE A 49 0.12 -1.10 -5.21
CA ILE A 49 -0.78 -2.25 -5.32
C ILE A 49 -0.05 -3.58 -5.09
N LEU A 50 1.22 -3.69 -5.48
CA LEU A 50 2.00 -4.90 -5.27
C LEU A 50 2.23 -5.16 -3.78
N ILE A 51 2.54 -4.11 -3.02
CA ILE A 51 2.74 -4.19 -1.56
C ILE A 51 1.41 -4.59 -0.89
N TRP A 52 0.32 -3.98 -1.31
CA TRP A 52 -1.01 -4.29 -0.78
C TRP A 52 -1.42 -5.74 -1.08
N LEU A 53 -1.24 -6.22 -2.30
CA LEU A 53 -1.52 -7.61 -2.68
C LEU A 53 -0.64 -8.61 -1.92
N ALA A 54 0.66 -8.31 -1.76
CA ALA A 54 1.56 -9.16 -0.97
C ALA A 54 1.12 -9.23 0.50
N SER A 55 0.68 -8.11 1.07
CA SER A 55 0.17 -8.06 2.44
C SER A 55 -1.16 -8.79 2.59
N ALA A 56 -2.05 -8.72 1.59
CA ALA A 56 -3.28 -9.51 1.55
C ALA A 56 -2.98 -11.02 1.51
N ALA A 57 -2.05 -11.43 0.65
CA ALA A 57 -1.62 -12.82 0.57
C ALA A 57 -1.00 -13.30 1.91
N ALA A 58 -0.21 -12.45 2.57
CA ALA A 58 0.33 -12.71 3.88
C ALA A 58 -0.76 -12.97 4.92
N LEU A 59 -1.78 -12.11 4.95
CA LEU A 59 -2.91 -12.26 5.87
C LEU A 59 -3.67 -13.57 5.61
N LEU A 60 -3.93 -13.90 4.35
CA LEU A 60 -4.60 -15.13 3.98
C LEU A 60 -3.80 -16.37 4.41
N LEU A 61 -2.49 -16.38 4.16
CA LEU A 61 -1.62 -17.48 4.58
C LEU A 61 -1.59 -17.62 6.11
N LEU A 62 -1.50 -16.50 6.83
CA LEU A 62 -1.51 -16.51 8.29
C LEU A 62 -2.84 -17.03 8.83
N SER A 63 -3.96 -16.57 8.29
CA SER A 63 -5.31 -17.02 8.69
C SER A 63 -5.57 -18.50 8.37
N ALA A 64 -4.99 -19.02 7.30
CA ALA A 64 -5.07 -20.44 6.97
C ALA A 64 -4.19 -21.32 7.87
N TRP A 65 -3.09 -20.77 8.36
CA TRP A 65 -2.14 -21.49 9.23
C TRP A 65 -2.56 -21.52 10.70
N GLU A 66 -3.24 -20.47 11.16
CA GLU A 66 -3.67 -20.30 12.54
C GLU A 66 -4.43 -21.52 13.11
N PRO A 67 -5.48 -22.06 12.45
CA PRO A 67 -6.22 -23.21 12.96
C PRO A 67 -5.43 -24.52 12.95
N LEU A 68 -4.35 -24.58 12.17
CA LEU A 68 -3.50 -25.79 12.05
C LEU A 68 -2.39 -25.81 13.12
N SER A 69 -2.00 -24.67 13.67
CA SER A 69 -0.84 -24.53 14.53
C SER A 69 -1.13 -24.71 16.03
N ASN A 70 -2.39 -24.52 16.47
CA ASN A 70 -2.79 -24.43 17.88
C ASN A 70 -1.87 -23.49 18.71
N ASP A 71 -1.22 -22.53 18.07
CA ASP A 71 -0.26 -21.62 18.71
C ASP A 71 -0.96 -20.30 19.05
N LEU A 72 -1.21 -20.08 20.35
CA LEU A 72 -1.83 -18.87 20.88
C LEU A 72 -1.07 -17.59 20.46
N LYS A 73 0.25 -17.65 20.32
CA LYS A 73 1.07 -16.52 19.87
C LYS A 73 0.81 -16.19 18.41
N LEU A 74 0.50 -17.19 17.60
CA LEU A 74 0.16 -17.01 16.20
C LEU A 74 -1.22 -16.35 16.05
N ALA A 75 -2.21 -16.77 16.84
CA ALA A 75 -3.53 -16.17 16.89
C ALA A 75 -3.45 -14.68 17.27
N THR A 76 -2.70 -14.35 18.33
CA THR A 76 -2.47 -12.95 18.71
C THR A 76 -1.77 -12.15 17.61
N ALA A 77 -0.77 -12.70 16.95
CA ALA A 77 -0.10 -12.07 15.83
C ALA A 77 -1.07 -11.82 14.65
N GLY A 78 -1.98 -12.77 14.41
CA GLY A 78 -3.03 -12.64 13.39
C GLY A 78 -3.92 -11.43 13.61
N GLU A 79 -4.35 -11.16 14.84
CA GLU A 79 -5.18 -9.98 15.15
C GLU A 79 -4.44 -8.66 14.91
N TYR A 80 -3.18 -8.55 15.34
CA TYR A 80 -2.36 -7.38 15.03
C TYR A 80 -2.17 -7.20 13.53
N TYR A 81 -1.99 -8.30 12.79
CA TYR A 81 -1.80 -8.24 11.35
C TYR A 81 -3.08 -7.80 10.61
N LYS A 82 -4.26 -8.24 11.06
CA LYS A 82 -5.56 -7.76 10.51
C LYS A 82 -5.71 -6.25 10.69
N SER A 83 -5.40 -5.75 11.87
CA SER A 83 -5.45 -4.31 12.17
C SER A 83 -4.46 -3.52 11.31
N PHE A 84 -3.21 -4.01 11.20
CA PHE A 84 -2.20 -3.42 10.31
C PHE A 84 -2.64 -3.43 8.85
N PHE A 85 -3.22 -4.53 8.36
CA PHE A 85 -3.70 -4.64 6.99
C PHE A 85 -4.85 -3.68 6.71
N LEU A 86 -5.74 -3.46 7.68
CA LEU A 86 -6.80 -2.47 7.56
C LEU A 86 -6.21 -1.06 7.40
N ALA A 87 -5.27 -0.67 8.24
CA ALA A 87 -4.58 0.62 8.14
C ALA A 87 -3.85 0.77 6.80
N LEU A 88 -3.11 -0.26 6.39
CA LEU A 88 -2.44 -0.30 5.10
C LEU A 88 -3.43 -0.12 3.94
N SER A 89 -4.61 -0.74 4.03
CA SER A 89 -5.66 -0.63 3.00
C SER A 89 -6.19 0.79 2.89
N VAL A 90 -6.40 1.48 4.01
CA VAL A 90 -6.81 2.90 3.99
C VAL A 90 -5.75 3.76 3.32
N VAL A 91 -4.48 3.61 3.71
CA VAL A 91 -3.36 4.36 3.12
C VAL A 91 -3.21 4.04 1.62
N PHE A 92 -3.36 2.76 1.26
CA PHE A 92 -3.33 2.33 -0.13
C PHE A 92 -4.45 2.97 -0.95
N CYS A 93 -5.70 2.94 -0.48
CA CYS A 93 -6.84 3.54 -1.18
C CYS A 93 -6.64 5.05 -1.41
N LEU A 94 -6.13 5.76 -0.40
CA LEU A 94 -5.81 7.19 -0.52
C LEU A 94 -4.70 7.44 -1.55
N GLY A 95 -3.64 6.63 -1.52
CA GLY A 95 -2.54 6.70 -2.50
C GLY A 95 -3.00 6.39 -3.92
N TRP A 96 -3.80 5.33 -4.06
CA TRP A 96 -4.37 4.92 -5.34
C TRP A 96 -5.26 6.00 -5.94
N THR A 97 -6.14 6.57 -5.13
CA THR A 97 -7.02 7.68 -5.55
C THR A 97 -6.19 8.91 -5.99
N ASP A 98 -5.14 9.25 -5.25
CA ASP A 98 -4.23 10.34 -5.60
C ASP A 98 -3.51 10.07 -6.94
N ASP A 99 -3.07 8.84 -7.18
CA ASP A 99 -2.40 8.45 -8.42
C ASP A 99 -3.34 8.47 -9.65
N LEU A 100 -4.64 8.17 -9.45
CA LEU A 100 -5.64 8.15 -10.51
C LEU A 100 -6.20 9.54 -10.86
N ILE A 101 -6.55 10.33 -9.85
CA ILE A 101 -7.27 11.60 -10.03
C ILE A 101 -6.55 12.81 -9.46
N GLY A 102 -5.38 12.61 -8.82
CA GLY A 102 -4.60 13.67 -8.20
C GLY A 102 -4.13 14.75 -9.19
N ASN A 103 -4.18 15.99 -8.76
CA ASN A 103 -3.71 17.10 -9.57
C ASN A 103 -2.18 17.20 -9.55
N ARG A 104 -1.54 16.76 -10.63
CA ARG A 104 -0.07 16.74 -10.77
C ARG A 104 0.58 18.15 -10.85
N LYS A 105 -0.23 19.21 -10.98
CA LYS A 105 0.29 20.59 -11.04
C LYS A 105 0.77 21.10 -9.69
N VAL A 106 0.20 20.60 -8.58
CA VAL A 106 0.58 20.99 -7.23
C VAL A 106 1.55 19.94 -6.67
N LYS A 107 2.82 20.33 -6.48
CA LYS A 107 3.87 19.43 -5.98
C LYS A 107 4.38 19.86 -4.61
N GLY A 108 4.61 18.86 -3.76
CA GLY A 108 5.19 19.00 -2.43
C GLY A 108 4.23 19.59 -1.38
N LEU A 109 4.51 19.31 -0.11
CA LEU A 109 3.65 19.70 1.02
C LEU A 109 3.39 21.21 1.07
N ARG A 110 4.42 22.03 0.79
CA ARG A 110 4.28 23.50 0.75
C ARG A 110 3.33 23.97 -0.36
N GLY A 111 3.34 23.29 -1.53
CA GLY A 111 2.43 23.60 -2.63
C GLY A 111 0.97 23.30 -2.25
N HIS A 112 0.73 22.15 -1.65
CA HIS A 112 -0.60 21.74 -1.18
C HIS A 112 -1.14 22.65 -0.07
N LEU A 113 -0.29 23.04 0.89
CA LEU A 113 -0.66 23.96 1.97
C LEU A 113 -0.98 25.37 1.43
N ARG A 114 -0.19 25.85 0.46
CA ARG A 114 -0.44 27.15 -0.20
C ARG A 114 -1.74 27.15 -0.99
N ALA A 115 -2.03 26.07 -1.73
CA ALA A 115 -3.28 25.93 -2.48
C ALA A 115 -4.49 25.92 -1.52
N TRP A 116 -4.41 25.20 -0.41
CA TRP A 116 -5.43 25.19 0.63
C TRP A 116 -5.68 26.57 1.23
N MET A 117 -4.61 27.29 1.58
CA MET A 117 -4.71 28.63 2.20
C MET A 117 -5.24 29.69 1.22
N ARG A 118 -4.89 29.59 -0.06
CA ARG A 118 -5.23 30.61 -1.07
C ARG A 118 -6.56 30.33 -1.79
N GLU A 119 -6.82 29.07 -2.10
CA GLU A 119 -7.94 28.64 -2.94
C GLU A 119 -9.04 27.95 -2.16
N ARG A 120 -8.82 27.71 -0.84
CA ARG A 120 -9.69 26.93 0.07
C ARG A 120 -10.06 25.54 -0.50
N THR A 121 -9.23 25.01 -1.39
CA THR A 121 -9.42 23.69 -1.99
C THR A 121 -8.55 22.67 -1.26
N ILE A 122 -9.16 21.59 -0.80
CA ILE A 122 -8.43 20.47 -0.21
C ILE A 122 -7.92 19.63 -1.38
N SER A 123 -6.61 19.66 -1.60
CA SER A 123 -6.00 18.78 -2.60
C SER A 123 -5.92 17.35 -2.09
N THR A 124 -5.94 16.37 -3.02
CA THR A 124 -5.78 14.95 -2.71
C THR A 124 -4.52 14.66 -1.90
N GLY A 125 -3.42 15.37 -2.21
CA GLY A 125 -2.16 15.26 -1.46
C GLY A 125 -2.26 15.74 -0.01
N LEU A 126 -3.02 16.81 0.29
CA LEU A 126 -3.24 17.27 1.66
C LEU A 126 -4.16 16.30 2.42
N ALA A 127 -5.23 15.82 1.80
CA ALA A 127 -6.10 14.80 2.37
C ALA A 127 -5.30 13.54 2.74
N LYS A 128 -4.45 13.05 1.82
CA LYS A 128 -3.55 11.92 2.05
C LYS A 128 -2.65 12.15 3.28
N ALA A 129 -2.01 13.31 3.40
CA ALA A 129 -1.14 13.63 4.53
C ALA A 129 -1.91 13.60 5.87
N ILE A 130 -3.10 14.21 5.93
CA ILE A 130 -3.95 14.25 7.13
C ILE A 130 -4.38 12.82 7.53
N PHE A 131 -4.93 12.06 6.58
CA PHE A 131 -5.41 10.70 6.86
C PHE A 131 -4.28 9.75 7.24
N THR A 132 -3.12 9.81 6.56
CA THR A 132 -1.96 8.99 6.91
C THR A 132 -1.47 9.30 8.32
N THR A 133 -1.41 10.60 8.69
CA THR A 133 -1.03 11.01 10.04
C THR A 133 -2.05 10.52 11.08
N ALA A 134 -3.34 10.66 10.81
CA ALA A 134 -4.40 10.18 11.71
C ALA A 134 -4.32 8.66 11.93
N VAL A 135 -4.12 7.87 10.86
CA VAL A 135 -3.92 6.42 10.95
C VAL A 135 -2.67 6.09 11.77
N SER A 136 -1.56 6.81 11.56
CA SER A 136 -0.30 6.58 12.31
C SER A 136 -0.42 6.92 13.80
N LEU A 137 -1.32 7.82 14.19
CA LEU A 137 -1.57 8.17 15.59
C LEU A 137 -2.55 7.20 16.27
N TRP A 138 -3.34 6.48 15.50
CA TRP A 138 -4.28 5.47 16.00
C TRP A 138 -3.59 4.15 16.36
N PHE A 139 -2.47 3.84 15.70
CA PHE A 139 -1.63 2.66 15.92
C PHE A 139 -0.46 2.93 16.85
#